data_5dbeaf448cf76746a4dc212bcf2df465
#
_entry.id   5dbeaf448cf76746a4dc212bcf2df465
#
_cell.length_a   1.000
_cell.length_b   1.000
_cell.length_c   1.000
_cell.angle_alpha   90.00
_cell.angle_beta   90.00
_cell.angle_gamma   90.00
#
_symmetry.space_group_name_H-M   'P 1'
#
loop_
_entity.id
_entity.type
_entity.pdbx_description
1 polymer ?
#
loop_
_entity_poly.entity_id
_entity_poly.type
_entity_poly.pdbx_seq_one_letter_code
_entity_poly.pdbx_strand_id
1 'polypeptide(L)'
;MTKFKASTRKDLPQIAEKLKLNKEQIIDMQAVSAVLPFRVNDYVVENLIDPSDVPDDPMFQLTFPQRGMLEEADYQRMRDLVVKGASDAEIKLTAAEIRGKLNPHPAGQMELNVPKLDGEVVAGMQHKYQETILFFPTQ
;
A
#
# COMPACT_ATOMS: atom_id res chain seq x y z
N MET A 1 -22.21 -18.39 -5.27
CA MET A 1 -20.93 -17.86 -4.75
C MET A 1 -21.12 -16.39 -4.46
N THR A 2 -21.05 -15.96 -3.21
CA THR A 2 -21.16 -14.55 -2.84
C THR A 2 -19.92 -13.82 -3.35
N LYS A 3 -20.08 -12.87 -4.26
CA LYS A 3 -18.98 -12.03 -4.72
C LYS A 3 -18.77 -10.91 -3.71
N PHE A 4 -17.66 -10.92 -3.00
CA PHE A 4 -17.27 -9.80 -2.14
C PHE A 4 -16.83 -8.60 -2.99
N LYS A 5 -17.33 -7.42 -2.62
CA LYS A 5 -16.95 -6.17 -3.28
C LYS A 5 -15.57 -5.75 -2.83
N ALA A 6 -14.70 -5.42 -3.77
CA ALA A 6 -13.39 -4.86 -3.47
C ALA A 6 -13.49 -3.34 -3.29
N SER A 7 -12.89 -2.84 -2.23
CA SER A 7 -12.77 -1.43 -1.89
C SER A 7 -11.31 -0.96 -1.95
N THR A 8 -11.13 0.29 -2.30
CA THR A 8 -9.83 0.95 -2.47
C THR A 8 -9.85 2.32 -1.81
N ARG A 9 -8.79 3.14 -1.99
CA ARG A 9 -8.73 4.52 -1.50
C ARG A 9 -9.96 5.36 -1.87
N LYS A 10 -10.62 5.09 -3.01
CA LYS A 10 -11.83 5.82 -3.41
C LYS A 10 -13.02 5.57 -2.50
N ASP A 11 -13.06 4.41 -1.87
CA ASP A 11 -14.13 3.99 -0.97
C ASP A 11 -13.83 4.32 0.50
N LEU A 12 -12.76 5.08 0.77
CA LEU A 12 -12.31 5.42 2.11
C LEU A 12 -13.39 6.09 2.98
N PRO A 13 -14.27 6.98 2.50
CA PRO A 13 -15.35 7.52 3.32
C PRO A 13 -16.27 6.45 3.90
N GLN A 14 -16.62 5.43 3.11
CA GLN A 14 -17.46 4.31 3.54
C GLN A 14 -16.72 3.40 4.52
N ILE A 15 -15.43 3.14 4.28
CA ILE A 15 -14.57 2.38 5.19
C ILE A 15 -14.44 3.11 6.53
N ALA A 16 -14.21 4.42 6.49
CA ALA A 16 -14.08 5.25 7.69
C ALA A 16 -15.34 5.23 8.56
N GLU A 17 -16.52 5.25 7.95
CA GLU A 17 -17.79 5.12 8.66
C GLU A 17 -17.93 3.76 9.34
N LYS A 18 -17.67 2.66 8.60
CA LYS A 18 -17.75 1.29 9.12
C LYS A 18 -16.77 1.04 10.26
N LEU A 19 -15.54 1.51 10.14
CA LEU A 19 -14.48 1.34 11.13
C LEU A 19 -14.47 2.44 12.20
N LYS A 20 -15.44 3.38 12.16
CA LYS A 20 -15.58 4.50 13.12
C LYS A 20 -14.31 5.33 13.27
N LEU A 21 -13.59 5.55 12.16
CA LEU A 21 -12.33 6.28 12.17
C LEU A 21 -12.56 7.74 12.57
N ASN A 22 -11.68 8.27 13.41
CA ASN A 22 -11.66 9.69 13.71
C ASN A 22 -11.03 10.52 12.59
N LYS A 23 -11.12 11.85 12.68
CA LYS A 23 -10.64 12.77 11.64
C LYS A 23 -9.16 12.60 11.32
N GLU A 24 -8.32 12.44 12.34
CA GLU A 24 -6.88 12.26 12.15
C GLU A 24 -6.57 10.92 11.45
N GLN A 25 -7.21 9.83 11.87
CA GLN A 25 -7.07 8.53 11.22
C GLN A 25 -7.49 8.56 9.75
N ILE A 26 -8.54 9.31 9.42
CA ILE A 26 -8.98 9.51 8.01
C ILE A 26 -7.91 10.26 7.22
N ILE A 27 -7.33 11.33 7.78
CA ILE A 27 -6.26 12.10 7.14
C ILE A 27 -5.02 11.22 6.93
N ASP A 28 -4.62 10.45 7.95
CA ASP A 28 -3.49 9.52 7.87
C ASP A 28 -3.70 8.49 6.75
N MET A 29 -4.86 7.86 6.72
CA MET A 29 -5.18 6.89 5.67
C MET A 29 -5.24 7.53 4.29
N GLN A 30 -5.76 8.75 4.14
CA GLN A 30 -5.77 9.47 2.86
C GLN A 30 -4.35 9.80 2.38
N ALA A 31 -3.48 10.24 3.28
CA ALA A 31 -2.10 10.58 2.98
C ALA A 31 -1.29 9.34 2.60
N VAL A 32 -1.29 8.33 3.47
CA VAL A 32 -0.46 7.14 3.26
C VAL A 32 -0.96 6.30 2.10
N SER A 33 -2.27 6.12 1.93
CA SER A 33 -2.84 5.36 0.81
C SER A 33 -2.67 6.00 -0.57
N ALA A 34 -2.31 7.28 -0.62
CA ALA A 34 -1.91 7.92 -1.89
C ALA A 34 -0.55 7.39 -2.38
N VAL A 35 0.35 7.05 -1.46
CA VAL A 35 1.68 6.50 -1.74
C VAL A 35 1.65 4.97 -1.79
N LEU A 36 1.05 4.34 -0.78
CA LEU A 36 0.94 2.89 -0.59
C LEU A 36 -0.54 2.48 -0.76
N PRO A 37 -0.97 2.20 -2.00
CA PRO A 37 -2.37 1.86 -2.25
C PRO A 37 -2.74 0.53 -1.58
N PHE A 38 -3.98 0.43 -1.11
CA PHE A 38 -4.55 -0.79 -0.56
C PHE A 38 -5.73 -1.30 -1.41
N ARG A 39 -6.05 -2.56 -1.22
CA ARG A 39 -7.26 -3.18 -1.74
C ARG A 39 -7.79 -4.17 -0.70
N VAL A 40 -9.02 -3.98 -0.28
CA VAL A 40 -9.69 -4.82 0.73
C VAL A 40 -11.07 -5.21 0.23
N ASN A 41 -11.61 -6.31 0.71
CA ASN A 41 -13.01 -6.66 0.48
C ASN A 41 -13.87 -6.32 1.72
N ASP A 42 -15.18 -6.22 1.49
CA ASP A 42 -16.16 -5.90 2.53
C ASP A 42 -16.22 -6.94 3.66
N TYR A 43 -15.96 -8.21 3.36
CA TYR A 43 -15.91 -9.25 4.39
C TYR A 43 -14.83 -8.98 5.44
N VAL A 44 -13.63 -8.56 5.01
CA VAL A 44 -12.53 -8.21 5.93
C VAL A 44 -12.94 -7.03 6.82
N VAL A 45 -13.46 -5.97 6.20
CA VAL A 45 -13.84 -4.73 6.91
C VAL A 45 -14.96 -4.98 7.92
N GLU A 46 -15.92 -5.84 7.58
CA GLU A 46 -17.14 -6.03 8.39
C GLU A 46 -17.02 -7.15 9.41
N ASN A 47 -16.15 -8.14 9.19
CA ASN A 47 -16.13 -9.36 9.99
C ASN A 47 -14.79 -9.70 10.65
N LEU A 48 -13.68 -9.11 10.18
CA LEU A 48 -12.36 -9.48 10.67
C LEU A 48 -11.65 -8.34 11.42
N ILE A 49 -12.08 -7.10 11.26
CA ILE A 49 -11.52 -5.94 11.96
C ILE A 49 -12.43 -5.55 13.11
N ASP A 50 -11.88 -5.40 14.30
CA ASP A 50 -12.59 -4.82 15.44
C ASP A 50 -12.46 -3.29 15.41
N PRO A 51 -13.56 -2.54 15.11
CA PRO A 51 -13.50 -1.09 15.06
C PRO A 51 -13.15 -0.43 16.39
N SER A 52 -13.33 -1.13 17.53
CA SER A 52 -13.00 -0.60 18.85
C SER A 52 -11.51 -0.64 19.17
N ASP A 53 -10.76 -1.48 18.45
CA ASP A 53 -9.31 -1.65 18.63
C ASP A 53 -8.48 -0.94 17.53
N VAL A 54 -9.12 -0.24 16.59
CA VAL A 54 -8.42 0.53 15.55
C VAL A 54 -7.74 1.77 16.18
N PRO A 55 -6.42 2.01 15.94
CA PRO A 55 -5.59 1.45 14.86
C PRO A 55 -4.78 0.19 15.23
N ASP A 56 -4.90 -0.35 16.44
CA ASP A 56 -4.07 -1.44 16.95
C ASP A 56 -4.59 -2.83 16.56
N ASP A 57 -5.80 -2.92 16.00
CA ASP A 57 -6.36 -4.18 15.47
C ASP A 57 -5.41 -4.84 14.46
N PRO A 58 -5.03 -6.12 14.65
CA PRO A 58 -4.05 -6.79 13.79
C PRO A 58 -4.47 -6.89 12.32
N MET A 59 -5.78 -7.08 12.05
CA MET A 59 -6.28 -7.16 10.67
C MET A 59 -6.33 -5.79 10.01
N PHE A 60 -6.60 -4.74 10.80
CA PHE A 60 -6.50 -3.36 10.31
C PHE A 60 -5.06 -3.04 9.92
N GLN A 61 -4.08 -3.34 10.79
CA GLN A 61 -2.66 -3.08 10.52
C GLN A 61 -2.13 -3.88 9.33
N LEU A 62 -2.58 -5.12 9.16
CA LEU A 62 -2.21 -5.97 8.02
C LEU A 62 -2.80 -5.46 6.70
N THR A 63 -4.01 -4.89 6.75
CA THR A 63 -4.82 -4.57 5.55
C THR A 63 -4.62 -3.15 5.07
N PHE A 64 -4.51 -2.20 5.99
CA PHE A 64 -4.46 -0.78 5.67
C PHE A 64 -3.07 -0.18 5.87
N PRO A 65 -2.66 0.77 5.01
CA PRO A 65 -1.39 1.45 5.18
C PRO A 65 -1.39 2.32 6.44
N GLN A 66 -0.29 2.25 7.20
CA GLN A 66 -0.11 2.95 8.46
C GLN A 66 0.86 4.13 8.30
N ARG A 67 0.69 5.19 9.12
CA ARG A 67 1.58 6.36 9.12
C ARG A 67 3.06 5.99 9.19
N GLY A 68 3.43 5.06 10.06
CA GLY A 68 4.81 4.60 10.23
C GLY A 68 5.43 3.85 9.05
N MET A 69 4.68 3.61 7.96
CA MET A 69 5.20 3.01 6.73
C MET A 69 5.88 4.03 5.80
N LEU A 70 5.78 5.32 6.11
CA LEU A 70 6.47 6.40 5.40
C LEU A 70 7.47 7.08 6.34
N GLU A 71 8.56 7.58 5.78
CA GLU A 71 9.44 8.51 6.48
C GLU A 71 8.63 9.75 6.91
N GLU A 72 8.91 10.26 8.12
CA GLU A 72 8.10 11.35 8.70
C GLU A 72 8.00 12.58 7.79
N ALA A 73 9.12 12.96 7.13
CA ALA A 73 9.12 14.11 6.21
C ALA A 73 8.21 13.88 4.98
N ASP A 74 8.19 12.66 4.42
CA ASP A 74 7.37 12.30 3.28
C ASP A 74 5.88 12.17 3.69
N TYR A 75 5.62 11.64 4.88
CA TYR A 75 4.27 11.62 5.46
C TYR A 75 3.72 13.03 5.66
N GLN A 76 4.48 13.94 6.30
CA GLN A 76 4.02 15.32 6.53
C GLN A 76 3.74 16.04 5.22
N ARG A 77 4.59 15.88 4.23
CA ARG A 77 4.39 16.44 2.89
C ARG A 77 3.08 15.97 2.26
N MET A 78 2.75 14.68 2.35
CA MET A 78 1.47 14.14 1.85
C MET A 78 0.29 14.60 2.68
N ARG A 79 0.43 14.62 4.01
CA ARG A 79 -0.61 15.10 4.91
C ARG A 79 -1.00 16.56 4.62
N ASP A 80 -0.01 17.43 4.41
CA ASP A 80 -0.25 18.85 4.10
C ASP A 80 -1.04 19.01 2.80
N LEU A 81 -0.74 18.20 1.77
CA LEU A 81 -1.49 18.18 0.51
C LEU A 81 -2.95 17.77 0.73
N VAL A 82 -3.19 16.74 1.55
CA VAL A 82 -4.53 16.27 1.87
C VAL A 82 -5.31 17.32 2.65
N VAL A 83 -4.70 17.90 3.70
CA VAL A 83 -5.35 18.90 4.57
C VAL A 83 -5.70 20.19 3.82
N LYS A 84 -4.84 20.66 2.92
CA LYS A 84 -5.13 21.84 2.10
C LYS A 84 -6.08 21.59 0.93
N GLY A 85 -6.47 20.34 0.70
CA GLY A 85 -7.35 19.98 -0.42
C GLY A 85 -6.67 20.13 -1.79
N ALA A 86 -5.40 19.72 -1.88
CA ALA A 86 -4.62 19.78 -3.12
C ALA A 86 -5.28 18.98 -4.25
N SER A 87 -4.97 19.34 -5.48
CA SER A 87 -5.46 18.65 -6.66
C SER A 87 -4.97 17.20 -6.75
N ASP A 88 -5.74 16.34 -7.40
CA ASP A 88 -5.33 14.96 -7.66
C ASP A 88 -3.99 14.86 -8.40
N ALA A 89 -3.66 15.83 -9.25
CA ALA A 89 -2.41 15.88 -9.98
C ALA A 89 -1.23 16.12 -9.03
N GLU A 90 -1.33 17.07 -8.09
CA GLU A 90 -0.30 17.34 -7.09
C GLU A 90 -0.08 16.15 -6.17
N ILE A 91 -1.17 15.52 -5.69
CA ILE A 91 -1.11 14.32 -4.86
C ILE A 91 -0.40 13.17 -5.59
N LYS A 92 -0.77 12.92 -6.86
CA LYS A 92 -0.16 11.85 -7.67
C LYS A 92 1.33 12.10 -7.95
N LEU A 93 1.71 13.35 -8.25
CA LEU A 93 3.10 13.71 -8.49
C LEU A 93 3.96 13.47 -7.25
N THR A 94 3.53 14.01 -6.11
CA THR A 94 4.24 13.82 -4.84
C THR A 94 4.30 12.35 -4.43
N ALA A 95 3.21 11.59 -4.61
CA ALA A 95 3.20 10.16 -4.32
C ALA A 95 4.16 9.37 -5.22
N ALA A 96 4.32 9.77 -6.50
CA ALA A 96 5.26 9.14 -7.41
C ALA A 96 6.72 9.41 -6.99
N GLU A 97 7.04 10.63 -6.57
CA GLU A 97 8.37 10.98 -6.03
C GLU A 97 8.71 10.15 -4.78
N ILE A 98 7.77 10.04 -3.82
CA ILE A 98 7.99 9.26 -2.59
C ILE A 98 8.17 7.78 -2.92
N ARG A 99 7.33 7.21 -3.80
CA ARG A 99 7.50 5.81 -4.25
C ARG A 99 8.83 5.55 -4.93
N GLY A 100 9.35 6.52 -5.68
CA GLY A 100 10.69 6.44 -6.28
C GLY A 100 11.80 6.29 -5.24
N LYS A 101 11.66 6.92 -4.07
CA LYS A 101 12.61 6.74 -2.94
C LYS A 101 12.46 5.37 -2.27
N LEU A 102 11.21 4.90 -2.09
CA LEU A 102 10.94 3.60 -1.46
C LEU A 102 11.39 2.41 -2.31
N ASN A 103 11.44 2.57 -3.62
CA ASN A 103 11.92 1.55 -4.55
C ASN A 103 13.04 2.11 -5.45
N PRO A 104 14.28 2.17 -4.94
CA PRO A 104 15.40 2.78 -5.67
C PRO A 104 15.79 2.06 -6.96
N HIS A 105 15.28 0.84 -7.21
CA HIS A 105 15.56 0.03 -8.38
C HIS A 105 14.32 -0.36 -9.20
N PRO A 106 13.38 0.56 -9.50
CA PRO A 106 12.15 0.20 -10.20
C PRO A 106 12.40 -0.31 -11.62
N ALA A 107 13.47 0.15 -12.27
CA ALA A 107 13.82 -0.22 -13.65
C ALA A 107 14.77 -1.43 -13.76
N GLY A 108 15.42 -1.85 -12.66
CA GLY A 108 16.42 -2.92 -12.65
C GLY A 108 15.89 -4.28 -12.21
N GLN A 109 14.59 -4.44 -11.95
CA GLN A 109 14.04 -5.69 -11.41
C GLN A 109 14.19 -6.88 -12.35
N MET A 110 14.11 -6.65 -13.65
CA MET A 110 14.30 -7.68 -14.67
C MET A 110 15.75 -8.14 -14.82
N GLU A 111 16.71 -7.38 -14.32
CA GLU A 111 18.15 -7.65 -14.43
C GLU A 111 18.76 -7.97 -13.07
N LEU A 112 18.44 -7.16 -12.05
CA LEU A 112 19.04 -7.25 -10.72
C LEU A 112 18.45 -8.37 -9.86
N ASN A 113 17.18 -8.70 -10.08
CA ASN A 113 16.46 -9.70 -9.29
C ASN A 113 16.28 -11.05 -10.03
N VAL A 114 16.86 -11.22 -11.19
CA VAL A 114 16.82 -12.49 -11.92
C VAL A 114 18.00 -13.36 -11.47
N PRO A 115 17.75 -14.57 -10.95
CA PRO A 115 18.83 -15.50 -10.56
C PRO A 115 19.59 -16.01 -11.79
N LYS A 116 20.85 -16.31 -11.59
CA LYS A 116 21.73 -16.91 -12.61
C LYS A 116 22.28 -18.22 -12.08
N LEU A 117 22.30 -19.23 -12.94
CA LEU A 117 22.94 -20.51 -12.71
C LEU A 117 24.09 -20.65 -13.72
N ASP A 118 25.31 -20.84 -13.25
CA ASP A 118 26.52 -20.94 -14.09
C ASP A 118 26.70 -19.77 -15.07
N GLY A 119 26.24 -18.56 -14.67
CA GLY A 119 26.26 -17.35 -15.48
C GLY A 119 25.06 -17.16 -16.43
N GLU A 120 24.24 -18.18 -16.61
CA GLU A 120 23.03 -18.15 -17.44
C GLU A 120 21.82 -17.66 -16.64
N VAL A 121 21.00 -16.81 -17.26
CA VAL A 121 19.76 -16.29 -16.66
C VAL A 121 18.72 -17.39 -16.53
N VAL A 122 18.16 -17.56 -15.32
CA VAL A 122 17.04 -18.47 -15.08
C VAL A 122 15.72 -17.73 -15.31
N ALA A 123 15.13 -17.93 -16.49
CA ALA A 123 13.86 -17.29 -16.86
C ALA A 123 12.70 -17.77 -15.96
N GLY A 124 11.70 -16.89 -15.77
CA GLY A 124 10.53 -17.20 -14.95
C GLY A 124 10.78 -17.19 -13.45
N MET A 125 11.92 -16.65 -12.99
CA MET A 125 12.23 -16.52 -11.57
C MET A 125 12.61 -15.09 -11.21
N GLN A 126 12.24 -14.68 -9.98
CA GLN A 126 12.73 -13.46 -9.33
C GLN A 126 13.25 -13.79 -7.92
N HIS A 127 14.45 -13.32 -7.62
CA HIS A 127 15.12 -13.52 -6.34
C HIS A 127 15.51 -12.17 -5.75
N LYS A 128 14.57 -11.55 -5.02
CA LYS A 128 14.78 -10.24 -4.39
C LYS A 128 15.29 -10.36 -2.94
N TYR A 129 14.83 -11.37 -2.23
CA TYR A 129 15.16 -11.62 -0.82
C TYR A 129 15.97 -12.91 -0.71
N GLN A 130 16.91 -12.95 0.21
CA GLN A 130 17.85 -14.07 0.36
C GLN A 130 17.14 -15.42 0.52
N GLU A 131 16.01 -15.42 1.24
CA GLU A 131 15.28 -16.64 1.62
C GLU A 131 14.06 -16.93 0.73
N THR A 132 13.79 -16.07 -0.28
CA THR A 132 12.53 -16.15 -1.02
C THR A 132 12.73 -15.99 -2.52
N ILE A 133 12.28 -16.96 -3.29
CA ILE A 133 12.22 -16.94 -4.76
C ILE A 133 10.75 -16.90 -5.18
N LEU A 134 10.41 -15.99 -6.09
CA LEU A 134 9.15 -16.03 -6.83
C LEU A 134 9.36 -16.83 -8.10
N PHE A 135 8.54 -17.84 -8.29
CA PHE A 135 8.55 -18.70 -9.47
C PHE A 135 7.28 -18.51 -10.30
N PHE A 136 7.43 -18.17 -11.56
CA PHE A 136 6.33 -17.97 -12.52
C PHE A 136 6.32 -19.15 -13.50
N PRO A 137 5.49 -20.19 -13.25
CA PRO A 137 5.49 -21.42 -14.08
C PRO A 137 4.93 -21.22 -15.48
N THR A 138 4.19 -20.13 -15.68
CA THR A 138 3.63 -19.75 -16.99
C THR A 138 3.83 -18.27 -17.23
N GLN A 139 4.35 -17.90 -18.38
CA GLN A 139 4.37 -16.54 -18.92
C GLN A 139 3.48 -16.49 -20.15
#